data_948396de3ef5de6b61996a6a1693d145
#
_entry.id   948396de3ef5de6b61996a6a1693d145
#
_cell.length_a   1.000
_cell.length_b   1.000
_cell.length_c   1.000
_cell.angle_alpha   90.00
_cell.angle_beta   90.00
_cell.angle_gamma   90.00
#
_symmetry.space_group_name_H-M   'P 1'
#
loop_
_entity.id
_entity.type
_entity.pdbx_description
1 polymer ?
#
loop_
_entity_poly.entity_id
_entity_poly.type
_entity_poly.pdbx_seq_one_letter_code
_entity_poly.pdbx_strand_id
1 'polypeptide(L)'
;MTADYKVHGAVAVITLNNPPVNGLGYATRLAVTDGLSQANADSTVKAIVITGAGKAFSGGADIKEFGSPKALQEPNLLSVISAVENSAKPVVAAIHSVCMGGGLELALGCHYRIAAPGL
;
A
#
# COMPACT_ATOMS: atom_id res chain seq x y z
N MET A 1 -7.21 -4.25 -11.77
CA MET A 1 -5.99 -3.88 -11.03
C MET A 1 -6.25 -3.97 -9.55
N THR A 2 -5.30 -4.50 -8.80
CA THR A 2 -5.45 -4.66 -7.36
C THR A 2 -4.93 -3.46 -6.57
N ALA A 3 -4.40 -2.46 -7.25
CA ALA A 3 -4.13 -1.14 -6.71
C ALA A 3 -4.17 -0.14 -7.86
N ASP A 4 -4.67 1.05 -7.56
CA ASP A 4 -4.76 2.14 -8.52
C ASP A 4 -3.73 3.21 -8.17
N TYR A 5 -3.19 3.85 -9.21
CA TYR A 5 -2.26 4.96 -9.06
C TYR A 5 -2.85 6.21 -9.70
N LYS A 6 -2.93 7.30 -8.94
CA LYS A 6 -3.47 8.55 -9.46
C LYS A 6 -2.78 9.74 -8.83
N VAL A 7 -2.50 10.76 -9.64
CA VAL A 7 -1.87 11.99 -9.14
C VAL A 7 -2.93 13.06 -9.00
N HIS A 8 -2.96 13.69 -7.82
CA HIS A 8 -3.83 14.82 -7.49
C HIS A 8 -2.93 16.00 -7.13
N GLY A 9 -2.76 16.95 -8.05
CA GLY A 9 -1.83 18.05 -7.83
C GLY A 9 -0.40 17.53 -7.66
N ALA A 10 0.21 17.77 -6.51
CA ALA A 10 1.56 17.32 -6.19
C ALA A 10 1.57 16.03 -5.36
N VAL A 11 0.44 15.34 -5.21
CA VAL A 11 0.32 14.13 -4.38
C VAL A 11 -0.05 12.94 -5.24
N ALA A 12 0.75 11.89 -5.18
CA ALA A 12 0.41 10.60 -5.80
C ALA A 12 -0.35 9.77 -4.78
N VAL A 13 -1.47 9.18 -5.20
CA VAL A 13 -2.30 8.34 -4.34
C VAL A 13 -2.28 6.91 -4.89
N ILE A 14 -1.82 5.99 -4.07
CA ILE A 14 -1.86 4.55 -4.33
C ILE A 14 -3.03 4.00 -3.53
N THR A 15 -4.06 3.53 -4.21
CA THR A 15 -5.27 3.02 -3.59
C THR A 15 -5.30 1.50 -3.72
N LEU A 16 -5.19 0.79 -2.60
CA LEU A 16 -5.32 -0.67 -2.58
C LEU A 16 -6.76 -1.02 -2.97
N ASN A 17 -6.93 -1.94 -3.90
CA ASN A 17 -8.26 -2.31 -4.40
C ASN A 17 -8.30 -3.80 -4.70
N ASN A 18 -8.28 -4.60 -3.64
CA ASN A 18 -8.37 -6.05 -3.70
C ASN A 18 -9.44 -6.52 -2.70
N PRO A 19 -10.73 -6.34 -3.05
CA PRO A 19 -11.82 -6.65 -2.12
C PRO A 19 -11.79 -8.11 -1.66
N PRO A 20 -12.37 -8.40 -0.48
CA PRO A 20 -13.12 -7.48 0.38
C PRO A 20 -12.27 -6.62 1.32
N VAL A 21 -11.04 -7.04 1.65
CA VAL A 21 -10.25 -6.40 2.70
C VAL A 21 -8.86 -5.95 2.22
N ASN A 22 -8.67 -5.84 0.93
CA ASN A 22 -7.41 -5.38 0.34
C ASN A 22 -6.21 -6.22 0.78
N GLY A 23 -6.34 -7.54 0.62
CA GLY A 23 -5.26 -8.49 0.91
C GLY A 23 -4.01 -8.18 0.09
N LEU A 24 -2.85 -8.30 0.73
CA LEU A 24 -1.57 -7.95 0.12
C LEU A 24 -1.00 -9.16 -0.65
N GLY A 25 -1.73 -9.56 -1.69
CA GLY A 25 -1.28 -10.59 -2.61
C GLY A 25 -0.17 -10.06 -3.53
N TYR A 26 0.39 -10.97 -4.32
CA TYR A 26 1.51 -10.65 -5.20
C TYR A 26 1.21 -9.47 -6.13
N ALA A 27 0.05 -9.49 -6.80
CA ALA A 27 -0.30 -8.42 -7.75
C ALA A 27 -0.46 -7.08 -7.05
N THR A 28 -1.02 -7.07 -5.84
CA THR A 28 -1.18 -5.84 -5.06
C THR A 28 0.18 -5.33 -4.59
N ARG A 29 1.06 -6.23 -4.11
CA ARG A 29 2.41 -5.86 -3.69
C ARG A 29 3.20 -5.26 -4.85
N LEU A 30 3.12 -5.90 -6.02
CA LEU A 30 3.79 -5.40 -7.22
C LEU A 30 3.26 -4.03 -7.61
N ALA A 31 1.95 -3.83 -7.59
CA ALA A 31 1.33 -2.56 -7.94
C ALA A 31 1.75 -1.44 -6.97
N VAL A 32 1.90 -1.75 -5.69
CA VAL A 32 2.39 -0.76 -4.70
C VAL A 32 3.83 -0.36 -4.99
N THR A 33 4.72 -1.32 -5.22
CA THR A 33 6.12 -1.00 -5.53
C THR A 33 6.26 -0.25 -6.84
N ASP A 34 5.48 -0.61 -7.85
CA ASP A 34 5.47 0.11 -9.14
C ASP A 34 4.96 1.54 -8.95
N GLY A 35 3.91 1.73 -8.15
CA GLY A 35 3.39 3.05 -7.84
C GLY A 35 4.40 3.93 -7.11
N LEU A 36 5.12 3.35 -6.14
CA LEU A 36 6.18 4.07 -5.43
C LEU A 36 7.30 4.49 -6.39
N SER A 37 7.73 3.60 -7.25
CA SER A 37 8.77 3.91 -8.24
C SER A 37 8.32 5.02 -9.18
N GLN A 38 7.09 4.94 -9.67
CA GLN A 38 6.54 5.95 -10.56
C GLN A 38 6.46 7.32 -9.87
N ALA A 39 5.97 7.35 -8.63
CA ALA A 39 5.84 8.59 -7.87
C ALA A 39 7.21 9.22 -7.56
N ASN A 40 8.19 8.39 -7.18
CA ASN A 40 9.53 8.90 -6.87
C ASN A 40 10.24 9.42 -8.12
N ALA A 41 9.92 8.90 -9.30
CA ALA A 41 10.50 9.35 -10.57
C ALA A 41 9.80 10.59 -11.14
N ASP A 42 8.60 10.93 -10.67
CA ASP A 42 7.83 12.06 -11.19
C ASP A 42 8.19 13.35 -10.44
N SER A 43 8.86 14.27 -11.14
CA SER A 43 9.33 15.52 -10.54
C SER A 43 8.20 16.43 -10.04
N THR A 44 6.96 16.21 -10.50
CA THR A 44 5.80 17.01 -10.07
C THR A 44 5.19 16.48 -8.78
N VAL A 45 5.51 15.26 -8.38
CA VAL A 45 5.00 14.63 -7.15
C VAL A 45 5.90 14.99 -5.98
N LYS A 46 5.30 15.51 -4.90
CA LYS A 46 6.03 15.92 -3.69
C LYS A 46 5.79 14.98 -2.52
N ALA A 47 4.68 14.24 -2.54
CA ALA A 47 4.32 13.32 -1.47
C ALA A 47 3.47 12.19 -2.03
N ILE A 48 3.43 11.07 -1.28
CA ILE A 48 2.73 9.86 -1.68
C ILE A 48 1.76 9.48 -0.57
N VAL A 49 0.54 9.10 -0.94
CA VAL A 49 -0.46 8.58 -0.01
C VAL A 49 -0.77 7.14 -0.41
N ILE A 50 -0.79 6.25 0.58
CA ILE A 50 -1.31 4.89 0.41
C ILE A 50 -2.61 4.80 1.20
N THR A 51 -3.67 4.37 0.55
CA THR A 51 -4.98 4.18 1.18
C THR A 51 -5.64 2.92 0.63
N GLY A 52 -6.84 2.61 1.10
CA GLY A 52 -7.59 1.46 0.63
C GLY A 52 -8.94 1.87 0.09
N ALA A 53 -9.38 1.20 -0.98
CA ALA A 53 -10.73 1.34 -1.49
C ALA A 53 -11.71 0.53 -0.64
N GLY A 54 -12.96 0.97 -0.58
CA GLY A 54 -14.03 0.26 0.08
C GLY A 54 -13.93 0.31 1.60
N LYS A 55 -14.09 -0.85 2.25
CA LYS A 55 -14.31 -0.94 3.70
C LYS A 55 -13.05 -1.26 4.51
N ALA A 56 -11.87 -1.13 3.91
CA ALA A 56 -10.64 -1.47 4.60
C ALA A 56 -9.46 -0.67 4.05
N PHE A 57 -8.49 -0.40 4.91
CA PHE A 57 -7.15 -0.07 4.45
C PHE A 57 -6.50 -1.35 3.93
N SER A 58 -6.22 -2.30 4.79
CA SER A 58 -5.81 -3.64 4.41
C SER A 58 -5.99 -4.60 5.60
N GLY A 59 -6.53 -5.77 5.31
CA GLY A 59 -6.65 -6.86 6.30
C GLY A 59 -5.40 -7.71 6.44
N GLY A 60 -4.36 -7.42 5.66
CA GLY A 60 -3.09 -8.14 5.74
C GLY A 60 -2.82 -9.04 4.56
N ALA A 61 -2.11 -10.16 4.79
CA ALA A 61 -1.74 -11.09 3.74
C ALA A 61 -2.98 -11.64 3.03
N ASP A 62 -2.85 -11.89 1.74
CA ASP A 62 -3.95 -12.48 0.97
C ASP A 62 -3.99 -13.99 1.24
N ILE A 63 -5.00 -14.42 1.97
CA ILE A 63 -5.15 -15.82 2.35
C ILE A 63 -5.33 -16.74 1.14
N LYS A 64 -5.78 -16.22 0.00
CA LYS A 64 -5.91 -17.01 -1.22
C LYS A 64 -4.57 -17.51 -1.75
N GLU A 65 -3.49 -16.86 -1.35
CA GLU A 65 -2.13 -17.25 -1.77
C GLU A 65 -1.44 -18.21 -0.80
N PHE A 66 -2.04 -18.49 0.35
CA PHE A 66 -1.44 -19.39 1.34
C PHE A 66 -1.23 -20.77 0.72
N GLY A 67 -0.01 -21.31 0.91
CA GLY A 67 0.39 -22.57 0.29
C GLY A 67 0.82 -22.46 -1.16
N SER A 68 0.79 -21.29 -1.74
CA SER A 68 1.22 -20.99 -3.10
C SER A 68 2.59 -20.29 -3.09
N PRO A 69 3.42 -20.49 -4.13
CA PRO A 69 4.68 -19.74 -4.25
C PRO A 69 4.48 -18.23 -4.27
N LYS A 70 3.32 -17.75 -4.68
CA LYS A 70 3.03 -16.31 -4.75
C LYS A 70 3.06 -15.63 -3.39
N ALA A 71 2.77 -16.36 -2.32
CA ALA A 71 2.75 -15.77 -0.97
C ALA A 71 4.11 -15.16 -0.60
N LEU A 72 5.21 -15.75 -1.06
CA LEU A 72 6.57 -15.29 -0.75
C LEU A 72 7.31 -14.74 -1.97
N GLN A 73 6.66 -14.67 -3.12
CA GLN A 73 7.27 -14.17 -4.35
C GLN A 73 7.61 -12.68 -4.24
N GLU A 74 8.78 -12.31 -4.72
CA GLU A 74 9.19 -10.89 -4.73
C GLU A 74 8.38 -10.07 -5.75
N PRO A 75 7.96 -8.84 -5.36
CA PRO A 75 8.24 -8.23 -4.06
C PRO A 75 7.39 -8.89 -2.95
N ASN A 76 8.06 -9.44 -1.93
CA ASN A 76 7.33 -9.95 -0.77
C ASN A 76 6.95 -8.78 0.15
N LEU A 77 6.23 -9.04 1.23
CA LEU A 77 5.75 -7.97 2.10
C LEU A 77 6.88 -7.17 2.73
N LEU A 78 7.96 -7.83 3.16
CA LEU A 78 9.11 -7.13 3.74
C LEU A 78 9.75 -6.19 2.72
N SER A 79 9.83 -6.62 1.47
CA SER A 79 10.38 -5.78 0.39
C SER A 79 9.51 -4.57 0.12
N VAL A 80 8.18 -4.73 0.17
CA VAL A 80 7.25 -3.61 0.01
C VAL A 80 7.42 -2.60 1.14
N ILE A 81 7.46 -3.08 2.38
CA ILE A 81 7.65 -2.22 3.55
C ILE A 81 8.98 -1.47 3.45
N SER A 82 10.04 -2.18 3.05
CA SER A 82 11.35 -1.56 2.86
C SER A 82 11.32 -0.48 1.78
N ALA A 83 10.62 -0.73 0.67
CA ALA A 83 10.48 0.26 -0.40
C ALA A 83 9.75 1.52 0.09
N VAL A 84 8.74 1.35 0.94
CA VAL A 84 8.02 2.48 1.55
C VAL A 84 8.94 3.26 2.47
N GLU A 85 9.62 2.57 3.38
CA GLU A 85 10.54 3.20 4.34
C GLU A 85 11.64 3.98 3.65
N ASN A 86 12.16 3.45 2.54
CA ASN A 86 13.28 4.04 1.80
C ASN A 86 12.85 4.98 0.68
N SER A 87 11.57 5.28 0.56
CA SER A 87 11.08 6.24 -0.42
C SER A 87 11.75 7.60 -0.20
N ALA A 88 12.22 8.22 -1.28
CA ALA A 88 12.83 9.55 -1.22
C ALA A 88 11.80 10.64 -0.90
N LYS A 89 10.53 10.38 -1.20
CA LYS A 89 9.42 11.30 -0.92
C LYS A 89 8.61 10.80 0.26
N PRO A 90 7.99 11.69 1.06
CA PRO A 90 7.19 11.27 2.19
C PRO A 90 6.04 10.37 1.75
N VAL A 91 5.81 9.30 2.51
CA VAL A 91 4.69 8.38 2.30
C VAL A 91 3.78 8.42 3.50
N VAL A 92 2.51 8.72 3.27
CA VAL A 92 1.48 8.83 4.29
C VAL A 92 0.50 7.68 4.12
N ALA A 93 0.23 6.95 5.19
CA ALA A 93 -0.86 5.97 5.20
C ALA A 93 -2.14 6.69 5.64
N ALA A 94 -3.14 6.70 4.78
CA ALA A 94 -4.47 7.21 5.10
C ALA A 94 -5.37 6.02 5.42
N ILE A 95 -5.64 5.82 6.71
CA ILE A 95 -6.22 4.60 7.25
C ILE A 95 -7.69 4.81 7.59
N HIS A 96 -8.55 3.91 7.15
CA HIS A 96 -9.93 3.86 7.57
C HIS A 96 -10.34 2.40 7.76
N SER A 97 -11.17 2.16 8.78
CA SER A 97 -11.70 0.83 9.08
C SER A 97 -10.56 -0.21 9.25
N VAL A 98 -10.65 -1.37 8.62
CA VAL A 98 -9.76 -2.50 8.88
C VAL A 98 -8.31 -2.19 8.50
N CYS A 99 -7.40 -2.35 9.48
CA CYS A 99 -5.97 -2.21 9.30
C CYS A 99 -5.28 -3.19 10.24
N MET A 100 -4.99 -4.40 9.75
CA MET A 100 -4.56 -5.51 10.59
C MET A 100 -3.41 -6.30 9.94
N GLY A 101 -2.66 -7.01 10.76
CA GLY A 101 -1.60 -7.91 10.28
C GLY A 101 -0.62 -7.19 9.38
N GLY A 102 -0.38 -7.75 8.18
CA GLY A 102 0.50 -7.14 7.18
C GLY A 102 0.05 -5.76 6.72
N GLY A 103 -1.26 -5.47 6.75
CA GLY A 103 -1.78 -4.15 6.46
C GLY A 103 -1.35 -3.12 7.49
N LEU A 104 -1.37 -3.47 8.76
CA LEU A 104 -0.85 -2.62 9.83
C LEU A 104 0.66 -2.46 9.70
N GLU A 105 1.37 -3.53 9.38
CA GLU A 105 2.81 -3.47 9.17
C GLU A 105 3.18 -2.51 8.02
N LEU A 106 2.42 -2.57 6.93
CA LEU A 106 2.60 -1.63 5.82
C LEU A 106 2.37 -0.18 6.27
N ALA A 107 1.30 0.06 7.02
CA ALA A 107 1.01 1.40 7.55
C ALA A 107 2.11 1.89 8.48
N LEU A 108 2.64 1.02 9.32
CA LEU A 108 3.74 1.37 10.24
C LEU A 108 5.05 1.67 9.50
N GLY A 109 5.25 1.10 8.31
CA GLY A 109 6.39 1.41 7.46
C GLY A 109 6.31 2.76 6.78
N CYS A 110 5.14 3.37 6.70
CA CYS A 110 4.96 4.71 6.15
C CYS A 110 5.57 5.76 7.09
N HIS A 111 5.97 6.90 6.53
CA HIS A 111 6.60 7.96 7.31
C HIS A 111 5.61 8.66 8.23
N TYR A 112 4.33 8.69 7.86
CA TYR A 112 3.27 9.34 8.61
C TYR A 112 1.98 8.56 8.45
N ARG A 113 1.11 8.63 9.45
CA ARG A 113 -0.19 7.94 9.46
C ARG A 113 -1.30 8.89 9.83
N ILE A 114 -2.40 8.82 9.08
CA ILE A 114 -3.65 9.52 9.39
C ILE A 114 -4.71 8.45 9.51
N ALA A 115 -5.49 8.49 10.59
CA ALA A 115 -6.53 7.52 10.83
C ALA A 115 -7.89 8.22 10.92
N ALA A 116 -8.89 7.63 10.25
CA ALA A 116 -10.26 8.14 10.35
C ALA A 116 -10.80 7.91 11.76
N PRO A 117 -11.71 8.79 12.25
CA PRO A 117 -12.36 8.57 13.55
C PRO A 117 -13.12 7.25 13.57
N GLY A 118 -13.15 6.61 14.72
CA GLY A 118 -13.95 5.38 14.91
C GLY A 118 -13.30 4.09 14.46
N LEU A 119 -11.99 4.10 14.27
CA LEU A 119 -11.25 2.89 13.96
C LEU A 119 -11.34 1.87 15.11
#